data_fdb9d5fafc32f3d2493ee2226ac775a5
#
_entry.id   fdb9d5fafc32f3d2493ee2226ac775a5
#
_cell.length_a   1.000
_cell.length_b   1.000
_cell.length_c   1.000
_cell.angle_alpha   90.00
_cell.angle_beta   90.00
_cell.angle_gamma   90.00
#
_symmetry.space_group_name_H-M   'P 1'
#
loop_
_entity.id
_entity.type
_entity.pdbx_description
1 polymer ?
#
loop_
_entity_poly.entity_id
_entity_poly.type
_entity_poly.pdbx_seq_one_letter_code
_entity_poly.pdbx_strand_id
1 'polypeptide(L)'
;MSDAKNKTIARQFIEQIFNEGKIEQAKNFVTPDIIYHGAEEIKGIEDFKEWISEDRKALPDMQVTIVEDIEEQNKVALRWTLKATHEGEILGLPATHEKFETSGVEILHFEGGKIKEAWTIYDGLKPALEIGAVEIVQPTDSKV
;
A
#
# COMPACT_ATOMS: atom_id res chain seq x y z
N MET A 1 -13.03 28.77 -9.44
CA MET A 1 -12.19 27.94 -8.67
C MET A 1 -12.34 26.49 -9.07
N SER A 2 -11.27 25.92 -9.35
CA SER A 2 -11.30 24.54 -9.78
C SER A 2 -10.73 23.69 -8.66
N ASP A 3 -11.55 22.84 -8.14
CA ASP A 3 -11.08 21.90 -7.15
C ASP A 3 -10.22 20.86 -7.86
N ALA A 4 -9.16 20.43 -7.20
CA ALA A 4 -8.36 19.35 -7.71
C ALA A 4 -9.23 18.11 -7.80
N LYS A 5 -9.13 17.39 -8.91
CA LYS A 5 -9.84 16.15 -9.04
C LYS A 5 -9.28 15.15 -8.06
N ASN A 6 -10.12 14.28 -7.53
CA ASN A 6 -9.70 13.30 -6.54
C ASN A 6 -8.59 12.40 -7.07
N LYS A 7 -8.59 12.07 -8.37
CA LYS A 7 -7.51 11.25 -8.89
C LYS A 7 -6.15 11.96 -8.85
N THR A 8 -6.15 13.28 -9.00
CA THR A 8 -4.90 14.06 -8.86
C THR A 8 -4.43 14.00 -7.42
N ILE A 9 -5.35 14.16 -6.46
CA ILE A 9 -5.03 14.06 -5.04
C ILE A 9 -4.51 12.65 -4.73
N ALA A 10 -5.15 11.63 -5.29
CA ALA A 10 -4.73 10.24 -5.08
C ALA A 10 -3.29 10.01 -5.56
N ARG A 11 -2.93 10.57 -6.73
CA ARG A 11 -1.56 10.44 -7.22
C ARG A 11 -0.56 11.15 -6.33
N GLN A 12 -0.89 12.34 -5.85
CA GLN A 12 -0.04 13.07 -4.92
C GLN A 12 0.11 12.30 -3.60
N PHE A 13 -0.97 11.69 -3.14
CA PHE A 13 -0.98 10.87 -1.93
C PHE A 13 0.02 9.72 -2.07
N ILE A 14 -0.05 8.96 -3.16
CA ILE A 14 0.88 7.85 -3.37
C ILE A 14 2.31 8.36 -3.42
N GLU A 15 2.56 9.44 -4.18
CA GLU A 15 3.91 9.94 -4.34
C GLU A 15 4.48 10.46 -3.01
N GLN A 16 3.75 11.31 -2.32
CA GLN A 16 4.29 11.96 -1.13
C GLN A 16 4.35 11.04 0.07
N ILE A 17 3.33 10.21 0.27
CA ILE A 17 3.25 9.38 1.46
C ILE A 17 4.04 8.08 1.27
N PHE A 18 3.79 7.37 0.17
CA PHE A 18 4.41 6.06 -0.02
C PHE A 18 5.83 6.17 -0.59
N ASN A 19 6.01 6.98 -1.63
CA ASN A 19 7.31 7.05 -2.29
C ASN A 19 8.30 7.96 -1.58
N GLU A 20 7.84 9.11 -1.11
CA GLU A 20 8.72 10.08 -0.46
C GLU A 20 8.75 9.97 1.05
N GLY A 21 7.78 9.25 1.63
CA GLY A 21 7.74 9.03 3.07
C GLY A 21 7.45 10.27 3.88
N LYS A 22 6.73 11.23 3.31
CA LYS A 22 6.40 12.48 4.00
C LYS A 22 5.23 12.27 4.93
N ILE A 23 5.47 11.52 6.01
CA ILE A 23 4.42 11.09 6.94
C ILE A 23 3.65 12.27 7.51
N GLU A 24 4.34 13.37 7.78
CA GLU A 24 3.70 14.55 8.35
C GLU A 24 2.68 15.19 7.42
N GLN A 25 2.72 14.84 6.14
CA GLN A 25 1.75 15.34 5.17
C GLN A 25 0.46 14.49 5.13
N ALA A 26 0.41 13.40 5.90
CA ALA A 26 -0.76 12.51 5.88
C ALA A 26 -2.06 13.25 6.15
N LYS A 27 -2.04 14.22 7.06
CA LYS A 27 -3.23 15.01 7.42
C LYS A 27 -3.80 15.79 6.23
N ASN A 28 -3.01 16.00 5.19
CA ASN A 28 -3.47 16.71 4.00
C ASN A 28 -4.21 15.78 3.04
N PHE A 29 -4.08 14.47 3.22
CA PHE A 29 -4.60 13.47 2.28
C PHE A 29 -5.67 12.57 2.87
N VAL A 30 -5.63 12.31 4.18
CA VAL A 30 -6.59 11.40 4.80
C VAL A 30 -7.30 12.09 5.94
N THR A 31 -8.53 11.63 6.22
CA THR A 31 -9.30 12.16 7.35
C THR A 31 -8.72 11.62 8.66
N PRO A 32 -8.97 12.30 9.79
CA PRO A 32 -8.47 11.80 11.08
C PRO A 32 -8.98 10.40 11.43
N ASP A 33 -10.16 10.03 10.93
CA ASP A 33 -10.78 8.74 11.20
C ASP A 33 -10.68 7.79 10.02
N ILE A 34 -9.67 7.94 9.18
CA ILE A 34 -9.43 7.07 8.02
C ILE A 34 -9.51 5.59 8.42
N ILE A 35 -10.13 4.79 7.56
CA ILE A 35 -10.10 3.34 7.69
C ILE A 35 -9.48 2.79 6.42
N TYR A 36 -8.44 2.00 6.58
CA TYR A 36 -7.73 1.41 5.45
C TYR A 36 -7.82 -0.10 5.59
N HIS A 37 -8.46 -0.73 4.62
CA HIS A 37 -8.66 -2.18 4.61
C HIS A 37 -7.61 -2.82 3.73
N GLY A 38 -6.82 -3.71 4.29
CA GLY A 38 -5.78 -4.45 3.58
C GLY A 38 -5.58 -5.79 4.24
N ALA A 39 -4.34 -6.25 4.30
CA ALA A 39 -4.01 -7.47 5.03
C ALA A 39 -4.39 -7.31 6.51
N GLU A 40 -4.25 -6.08 7.01
CA GLU A 40 -4.73 -5.70 8.34
C GLU A 40 -5.63 -4.50 8.16
N GLU A 41 -6.49 -4.27 9.14
CA GLU A 41 -7.36 -3.10 9.14
C GLU A 41 -6.68 -1.99 9.95
N ILE A 42 -6.46 -0.85 9.29
CA ILE A 42 -5.82 0.31 9.90
C ILE A 42 -6.91 1.33 10.20
N LYS A 43 -7.00 1.78 11.45
CA LYS A 43 -8.02 2.73 11.87
C LYS A 43 -7.38 3.98 12.47
N GLY A 44 -7.70 5.13 11.87
CA GLY A 44 -7.23 6.40 12.35
C GLY A 44 -5.90 6.82 11.76
N ILE A 45 -5.69 8.14 11.74
CA ILE A 45 -4.51 8.70 11.09
C ILE A 45 -3.20 8.32 11.80
N GLU A 46 -3.23 8.15 13.14
CA GLU A 46 -2.01 7.80 13.85
C GLU A 46 -1.57 6.38 13.51
N ASP A 47 -2.52 5.43 13.47
CA ASP A 47 -2.20 4.07 13.06
C ASP A 47 -1.76 4.03 11.60
N PHE A 48 -2.37 4.86 10.75
CA PHE A 48 -1.98 4.96 9.36
C PHE A 48 -0.51 5.41 9.24
N LYS A 49 -0.14 6.45 9.98
CA LYS A 49 1.24 6.97 9.95
C LYS A 49 2.24 5.91 10.43
N GLU A 50 1.88 5.18 11.47
CA GLU A 50 2.74 4.13 12.00
C GLU A 50 2.92 3.01 10.97
N TRP A 51 1.83 2.60 10.32
CA TRP A 51 1.89 1.58 9.29
C TRP A 51 2.85 1.98 8.17
N ILE A 52 2.71 3.19 7.64
CA ILE A 52 3.59 3.65 6.56
C ILE A 52 5.05 3.72 7.04
N SER A 53 5.27 4.20 8.26
CA SER A 53 6.63 4.28 8.81
C SER A 53 7.28 2.90 8.88
N GLU A 54 6.54 1.90 9.36
CA GLU A 54 7.07 0.54 9.46
C GLU A 54 7.35 -0.06 8.09
N ASP A 55 6.44 0.16 7.14
CA ASP A 55 6.64 -0.32 5.78
C ASP A 55 7.89 0.29 5.16
N ARG A 56 8.11 1.58 5.36
CA ARG A 56 9.27 2.25 4.78
C ARG A 56 10.58 1.85 5.46
N LYS A 57 10.54 1.44 6.72
CA LYS A 57 11.73 0.88 7.38
C LYS A 57 12.11 -0.46 6.75
N ALA A 58 11.11 -1.28 6.46
CA ALA A 58 11.34 -2.58 5.85
C ALA A 58 11.71 -2.47 4.37
N LEU A 59 11.15 -1.48 3.68
CA LEU A 59 11.29 -1.29 2.24
C LEU A 59 11.70 0.17 1.96
N PRO A 60 12.92 0.57 2.34
CA PRO A 60 13.31 1.99 2.27
C PRO A 60 13.38 2.54 0.86
N ASP A 61 13.55 1.69 -0.13
CA ASP A 61 13.63 2.09 -1.53
C ASP A 61 12.32 1.85 -2.28
N MET A 62 11.22 1.63 -1.57
CA MET A 62 9.98 1.28 -2.26
C MET A 62 9.55 2.39 -3.22
N GLN A 63 9.09 1.95 -4.38
CA GLN A 63 8.61 2.83 -5.42
C GLN A 63 7.29 2.27 -5.94
N VAL A 64 6.22 3.01 -5.71
CA VAL A 64 4.89 2.68 -6.21
C VAL A 64 4.67 3.49 -7.48
N THR A 65 4.30 2.81 -8.55
CA THR A 65 3.99 3.44 -9.83
C THR A 65 2.53 3.20 -10.13
N ILE A 66 1.78 4.27 -10.39
CA ILE A 66 0.38 4.15 -10.77
C ILE A 66 0.33 3.89 -12.26
N VAL A 67 -0.25 2.74 -12.61
CA VAL A 67 -0.37 2.32 -14.00
C VAL A 67 -1.61 2.91 -14.63
N GLU A 68 -2.67 3.04 -13.83
CA GLU A 68 -3.97 3.46 -14.33
C GLU A 68 -4.79 4.04 -13.19
N ASP A 69 -5.54 5.11 -13.46
CA ASP A 69 -6.47 5.65 -12.46
C ASP A 69 -7.83 5.85 -13.12
N ILE A 70 -8.87 5.63 -12.32
CA ILE A 70 -10.26 5.80 -12.76
C ILE A 70 -10.98 6.54 -11.64
N GLU A 71 -11.66 7.62 -12.01
CA GLU A 71 -12.42 8.39 -11.03
C GLU A 71 -13.89 8.42 -11.42
N GLU A 72 -14.75 8.16 -10.46
CA GLU A 72 -16.19 8.32 -10.62
C GLU A 72 -16.76 8.85 -9.32
N GLN A 73 -17.39 10.03 -9.40
CA GLN A 73 -17.94 10.71 -8.23
C GLN A 73 -16.84 10.92 -7.18
N ASN A 74 -17.04 10.43 -5.97
CA ASN A 74 -16.07 10.60 -4.88
C ASN A 74 -15.16 9.38 -4.72
N LYS A 75 -15.01 8.56 -5.75
CA LYS A 75 -14.23 7.32 -5.68
C LYS A 75 -13.13 7.33 -6.72
N VAL A 76 -11.97 6.81 -6.34
CA VAL A 76 -10.85 6.65 -7.26
C VAL A 76 -10.35 5.23 -7.14
N ALA A 77 -10.17 4.58 -8.29
CA ALA A 77 -9.53 3.28 -8.36
C ALA A 77 -8.13 3.47 -8.93
N LEU A 78 -7.15 2.90 -8.29
CA LEU A 78 -5.75 2.93 -8.75
C LEU A 78 -5.28 1.52 -9.00
N ARG A 79 -4.66 1.29 -10.15
CA ARG A 79 -3.91 0.05 -10.39
C ARG A 79 -2.44 0.42 -10.37
N TRP A 80 -1.66 -0.28 -9.56
CA TRP A 80 -0.28 0.12 -9.29
C TRP A 80 0.67 -1.07 -9.30
N THR A 81 1.95 -0.76 -9.46
CA THR A 81 3.04 -1.71 -9.24
C THR A 81 3.94 -1.16 -8.16
N LEU A 82 4.61 -2.05 -7.45
CA LEU A 82 5.55 -1.69 -6.40
C LEU A 82 6.84 -2.45 -6.61
N LYS A 83 7.96 -1.72 -6.55
CA LYS A 83 9.30 -2.31 -6.55
C LYS A 83 9.98 -1.93 -5.25
N ALA A 84 10.66 -2.88 -4.64
CA ALA A 84 11.32 -2.64 -3.37
C ALA A 84 12.38 -3.69 -3.10
N THR A 85 13.24 -3.39 -2.11
CA THR A 85 14.22 -4.34 -1.59
C THR A 85 13.85 -4.63 -0.14
N HIS A 86 13.87 -5.91 0.24
CA HIS A 86 13.52 -6.35 1.59
C HIS A 86 14.71 -6.09 2.52
N GLU A 87 14.73 -4.91 3.15
CA GLU A 87 15.86 -4.48 3.98
C GLU A 87 15.57 -4.48 5.47
N GLY A 88 14.32 -4.73 5.87
CA GLY A 88 13.93 -4.82 7.26
C GLY A 88 12.99 -5.98 7.47
N GLU A 89 12.68 -6.26 8.74
CA GLU A 89 11.84 -7.38 9.08
C GLU A 89 10.41 -7.21 8.55
N ILE A 90 9.90 -8.26 7.90
CA ILE A 90 8.50 -8.33 7.46
C ILE A 90 7.95 -9.67 7.93
N LEU A 91 6.83 -9.63 8.67
CA LEU A 91 6.14 -10.82 9.15
C LEU A 91 7.08 -11.77 9.90
N GLY A 92 8.01 -11.20 10.67
CA GLY A 92 8.97 -11.99 11.43
C GLY A 92 10.14 -12.49 10.62
N LEU A 93 10.19 -12.25 9.33
CA LEU A 93 11.31 -12.66 8.49
C LEU A 93 12.36 -11.56 8.47
N PRO A 94 13.60 -11.87 8.90
CA PRO A 94 14.70 -10.89 8.83
C PRO A 94 14.98 -10.48 7.39
N ALA A 95 15.62 -9.31 7.25
CA ALA A 95 15.96 -8.78 5.93
C ALA A 95 16.69 -9.81 5.09
N THR A 96 16.20 -10.02 3.87
CA THR A 96 16.84 -10.93 2.91
C THR A 96 17.70 -10.19 1.90
N HIS A 97 17.55 -8.86 1.82
CA HIS A 97 18.20 -7.99 0.83
C HIS A 97 17.83 -8.34 -0.62
N GLU A 98 16.74 -9.07 -0.77
CA GLU A 98 16.23 -9.46 -2.08
C GLU A 98 15.31 -8.39 -2.63
N LYS A 99 15.41 -8.14 -3.94
CA LYS A 99 14.51 -7.24 -4.63
C LYS A 99 13.27 -8.00 -5.07
N PHE A 100 12.15 -7.31 -5.05
CA PHE A 100 10.90 -7.92 -5.50
C PHE A 100 10.01 -6.87 -6.16
N GLU A 101 9.02 -7.36 -6.87
CA GLU A 101 8.04 -6.54 -7.52
C GLU A 101 6.67 -7.17 -7.32
N THR A 102 5.67 -6.33 -7.06
CA THR A 102 4.29 -6.81 -6.96
C THR A 102 3.36 -5.77 -7.55
N SER A 103 2.09 -6.10 -7.64
CA SER A 103 1.08 -5.19 -8.16
C SER A 103 -0.20 -5.34 -7.36
N GLY A 104 -1.05 -4.33 -7.46
CA GLY A 104 -2.30 -4.34 -6.74
C GLY A 104 -3.24 -3.26 -7.24
N VAL A 105 -4.37 -3.18 -6.54
CA VAL A 105 -5.43 -2.23 -6.83
C VAL A 105 -5.85 -1.59 -5.51
N GLU A 106 -6.11 -0.29 -5.54
CA GLU A 106 -6.71 0.41 -4.40
C GLU A 106 -7.99 1.08 -4.85
N ILE A 107 -8.96 1.08 -3.95
CA ILE A 107 -10.18 1.87 -4.11
C ILE A 107 -10.16 2.89 -2.98
N LEU A 108 -10.27 4.16 -3.34
CA LEU A 108 -10.22 5.26 -2.38
C LEU A 108 -11.54 6.01 -2.40
N HIS A 109 -12.15 6.17 -1.23
CA HIS A 109 -13.35 6.97 -1.08
C HIS A 109 -12.98 8.32 -0.47
N PHE A 110 -13.40 9.38 -1.11
CA PHE A 110 -13.05 10.74 -0.70
C PHE A 110 -14.22 11.46 -0.05
N GLU A 111 -13.90 12.34 0.88
CA GLU A 111 -14.85 13.27 1.49
C GLU A 111 -14.12 14.58 1.70
N GLY A 112 -14.62 15.66 1.08
CA GLY A 112 -14.01 16.96 1.22
C GLY A 112 -12.58 17.02 0.73
N GLY A 113 -12.25 16.24 -0.31
CA GLY A 113 -10.90 16.21 -0.87
C GLY A 113 -9.91 15.37 -0.09
N LYS A 114 -10.37 14.61 0.90
CA LYS A 114 -9.51 13.72 1.67
C LYS A 114 -10.06 12.30 1.63
N ILE A 115 -9.15 11.34 1.72
CA ILE A 115 -9.50 9.92 1.72
C ILE A 115 -10.04 9.56 3.10
N LYS A 116 -11.26 9.07 3.15
CA LYS A 116 -11.88 8.66 4.42
C LYS A 116 -11.92 7.15 4.58
N GLU A 117 -11.88 6.42 3.49
CA GLU A 117 -11.87 4.95 3.55
C GLU A 117 -11.19 4.42 2.31
N ALA A 118 -10.41 3.35 2.47
CA ALA A 118 -9.64 2.79 1.37
C ALA A 118 -9.58 1.28 1.49
N TRP A 119 -9.50 0.63 0.34
CA TRP A 119 -9.32 -0.81 0.23
C TRP A 119 -8.12 -1.07 -0.65
N THR A 120 -7.23 -1.96 -0.22
CA THR A 120 -6.08 -2.35 -1.03
C THR A 120 -6.03 -3.87 -1.12
N ILE A 121 -5.84 -4.36 -2.33
CA ILE A 121 -5.67 -5.78 -2.61
C ILE A 121 -4.46 -5.91 -3.50
N TYR A 122 -3.53 -6.77 -3.11
CA TYR A 122 -2.31 -6.92 -3.89
C TYR A 122 -1.85 -8.37 -3.86
N ASP A 123 -0.99 -8.71 -4.80
CA ASP A 123 -0.42 -10.04 -4.89
C ASP A 123 0.71 -10.14 -3.86
N GLY A 124 0.41 -10.70 -2.71
CA GLY A 124 1.40 -10.87 -1.65
C GLY A 124 2.17 -12.17 -1.76
N LEU A 125 1.63 -13.15 -2.48
CA LEU A 125 2.28 -14.45 -2.58
C LEU A 125 3.52 -14.38 -3.47
N LYS A 126 3.42 -13.69 -4.61
CA LYS A 126 4.54 -13.60 -5.54
C LYS A 126 5.81 -13.06 -4.86
N PRO A 127 5.79 -11.88 -4.23
CA PRO A 127 6.99 -11.38 -3.57
C PRO A 127 7.41 -12.25 -2.39
N ALA A 128 6.49 -12.86 -1.67
CA ALA A 128 6.84 -13.73 -0.56
C ALA A 128 7.61 -14.95 -1.04
N LEU A 129 7.26 -15.48 -2.20
CA LEU A 129 8.01 -16.58 -2.82
C LEU A 129 9.38 -16.11 -3.30
N GLU A 130 9.42 -14.91 -3.89
CA GLU A 130 10.67 -14.38 -4.45
C GLU A 130 11.72 -14.13 -3.39
N ILE A 131 11.32 -13.64 -2.22
CA ILE A 131 12.28 -13.37 -1.14
C ILE A 131 12.49 -14.59 -0.21
N GLY A 132 11.79 -15.68 -0.46
CA GLY A 132 11.95 -16.90 0.34
C GLY A 132 11.18 -16.89 1.65
N ALA A 133 10.22 -15.98 1.81
CA ALA A 133 9.42 -15.92 3.04
C ALA A 133 8.47 -17.09 3.15
N VAL A 134 8.04 -17.63 2.02
CA VAL A 134 7.17 -18.81 1.98
C VAL A 134 7.64 -19.72 0.86
N GLU A 135 7.21 -20.98 0.94
CA GLU A 135 7.47 -21.92 -0.15
C GLU A 135 6.18 -22.70 -0.43
N ILE A 136 6.05 -23.16 -1.65
CA ILE A 136 4.90 -23.96 -2.02
C ILE A 136 5.21 -25.41 -1.64
N VAL A 137 4.39 -25.94 -0.74
CA VAL A 137 4.56 -27.30 -0.27
C VAL A 137 3.47 -28.16 -0.91
N GLN A 138 3.88 -29.25 -1.55
CA GLN A 138 2.91 -30.15 -2.14
C GLN A 138 2.09 -30.80 -1.02
N PRO A 139 0.78 -30.98 -1.23
CA PRO A 139 -0.01 -31.68 -0.25
C PRO A 139 0.56 -33.08 -0.05
N THR A 140 0.70 -33.50 1.21
CA THR A 140 1.06 -34.86 1.45
C THR A 140 -0.07 -35.70 0.94
N ASP A 141 0.27 -36.75 0.23
CA ASP A 141 -0.72 -37.69 -0.24
C ASP A 141 -1.10 -38.55 0.93
N SER A 142 -2.11 -38.16 1.49
CA SER A 142 -2.56 -38.98 2.56
C SER A 142 -3.44 -40.02 2.04
N LYS A 143 -3.37 -40.29 1.15
CA LYS A 143 -3.96 -41.10 0.78
C LYS A 143 -4.40 -41.96 1.20
N VAL A 144 -4.51 -41.67 1.41
CA VAL A 144 -4.97 -42.20 1.99
C VAL A 144 -5.41 -42.68 1.98
#